data_e11e7ad537b3fc756c864f2c87d5e806
#
_entry.id   e11e7ad537b3fc756c864f2c87d5e806
#
_cell.length_a   1.000
_cell.length_b   1.000
_cell.length_c   1.000
_cell.angle_alpha   90.00
_cell.angle_beta   90.00
_cell.angle_gamma   90.00
#
_symmetry.space_group_name_H-M   'P 1'
#
loop_
_entity.id
_entity.type
_entity.pdbx_description
1 polymer ?
#
loop_
_entity_poly.entity_id
_entity_poly.type
_entity_poly.pdbx_seq_one_letter_code
_entity_poly.pdbx_strand_id
1 'polypeptide(L)'
;MANKEIWILGIHISDRVREAGLIQPVLTKFGCTIRTRLGLHDIAEEFSSPTGMILLELTGDPKEYVKLENELLRIEGLEVKKMVFVE
;
A
#
# COMPACT_ATOMS: atom_id res chain seq x y z
N MET A 1 -11.84 -26.85 0.97
CA MET A 1 -11.57 -25.61 1.68
C MET A 1 -11.02 -24.56 0.74
N ALA A 2 -11.42 -23.34 0.95
CA ALA A 2 -10.90 -22.25 0.14
C ALA A 2 -9.42 -22.04 0.44
N ASN A 3 -8.63 -21.78 -0.59
CA ASN A 3 -7.24 -21.42 -0.42
C ASN A 3 -7.16 -20.03 0.19
N LYS A 4 -6.19 -19.86 1.08
CA LYS A 4 -5.91 -18.56 1.66
C LYS A 4 -5.00 -17.80 0.71
N GLU A 5 -5.36 -16.56 0.41
CA GLU A 5 -4.51 -15.67 -0.37
C GLU A 5 -3.81 -14.67 0.54
N ILE A 6 -2.54 -14.48 0.30
CA ILE A 6 -1.75 -13.46 0.97
C ILE A 6 -1.29 -12.50 -0.11
N TRP A 7 -1.65 -11.23 0.05
CA TRP A 7 -1.20 -10.19 -0.88
C TRP A 7 -0.21 -9.29 -0.18
N ILE A 8 0.84 -8.94 -0.91
CA ILE A 8 1.75 -7.89 -0.51
C ILE A 8 1.68 -6.82 -1.57
N LEU A 9 1.30 -5.60 -1.17
CA LEU A 9 1.27 -4.46 -2.06
C LEU A 9 2.51 -3.61 -1.85
N GLY A 10 3.15 -3.24 -2.95
CA GLY A 10 4.18 -2.22 -2.94
C GLY A 10 3.60 -0.94 -3.53
N ILE A 11 3.68 0.14 -2.79
CA ILE A 11 3.14 1.44 -3.20
C ILE A 11 4.31 2.39 -3.34
N HIS A 12 4.59 2.80 -4.58
CA HIS A 12 5.62 3.81 -4.84
C HIS A 12 4.95 5.18 -4.93
N ILE A 13 5.47 6.11 -4.14
CA ILE A 13 4.90 7.45 -4.01
C ILE A 13 5.86 8.42 -4.68
N SER A 14 5.39 9.14 -5.70
CA SER A 14 6.23 10.07 -6.45
C SER A 14 6.34 11.43 -5.76
N ASP A 15 5.33 11.83 -5.00
CA ASP A 15 5.32 13.10 -4.28
C ASP A 15 4.67 12.92 -2.92
N ARG A 16 5.50 12.74 -1.89
CA ARG A 16 5.01 12.48 -0.53
C ARG A 16 4.20 13.62 0.05
N VAL A 17 4.56 14.85 -0.29
CA VAL A 17 3.86 16.02 0.26
C VAL A 17 2.43 16.05 -0.24
N ARG A 18 2.25 15.81 -1.53
CA ARG A 18 0.93 15.84 -2.15
C ARG A 18 0.11 14.60 -1.84
N GLU A 19 0.74 13.43 -1.91
CA GLU A 19 0.03 12.15 -1.92
C GLU A 19 -0.24 11.60 -0.52
N ALA A 20 0.55 12.00 0.48
CA ALA A 20 0.37 11.49 1.84
C ALA A 20 -1.05 11.75 2.37
N GLY A 21 -1.58 12.93 2.11
CA GLY A 21 -2.92 13.28 2.55
C GLY A 21 -4.02 12.50 1.86
N LEU A 22 -3.73 11.94 0.69
CA LEU A 22 -4.67 11.13 -0.07
C LEU A 22 -4.58 9.65 0.31
N ILE A 23 -3.38 9.19 0.65
CA ILE A 23 -3.14 7.79 0.99
C ILE A 23 -3.64 7.44 2.38
N GLN A 24 -3.38 8.31 3.37
CA GLN A 24 -3.69 8.00 4.75
C GLN A 24 -5.17 7.66 5.00
N PRO A 25 -6.14 8.42 4.46
CA PRO A 25 -7.54 8.04 4.65
C PRO A 25 -7.88 6.67 4.09
N VAL A 26 -7.28 6.29 2.96
CA VAL A 26 -7.50 4.98 2.35
C VAL A 26 -6.96 3.89 3.27
N LEU A 27 -5.73 4.05 3.77
CA LEU A 27 -5.14 3.05 4.66
C LEU A 27 -5.91 2.93 5.97
N THR A 28 -6.42 4.04 6.50
CA THR A 28 -7.24 4.02 7.69
C THR A 28 -8.55 3.27 7.44
N LYS A 29 -9.18 3.52 6.30
CA LYS A 29 -10.43 2.85 5.92
C LYS A 29 -10.28 1.34 5.87
N PHE A 30 -9.13 0.87 5.41
CA PHE A 30 -8.85 -0.56 5.26
C PHE A 30 -7.96 -1.11 6.38
N GLY A 31 -7.96 -0.45 7.54
CA GLY A 31 -7.10 -0.86 8.65
C GLY A 31 -7.27 -2.30 9.10
N CYS A 32 -8.50 -2.84 9.03
CA CYS A 32 -8.77 -4.24 9.39
C CYS A 32 -8.25 -5.23 8.36
N THR A 33 -7.94 -4.76 7.15
CA THR A 33 -7.43 -5.59 6.06
C THR A 33 -5.90 -5.58 6.02
N ILE A 34 -5.28 -4.59 6.66
CA ILE A 34 -3.83 -4.43 6.66
C ILE A 34 -3.26 -5.05 7.93
N ARG A 35 -2.50 -6.13 7.74
CA ARG A 35 -1.83 -6.81 8.84
C ARG A 35 -0.51 -6.13 9.20
N THR A 36 0.24 -5.75 8.18
CA THR A 36 1.56 -5.14 8.36
C THR A 36 1.69 -3.96 7.41
N ARG A 37 2.23 -2.87 7.93
CA ARG A 37 2.53 -1.68 7.14
C ARG A 37 3.98 -1.31 7.41
N LEU A 38 4.76 -1.17 6.34
CA LEU A 38 6.16 -0.80 6.43
C LEU A 38 6.43 0.36 5.48
N GLY A 39 6.80 1.50 6.03
CA GLY A 39 7.22 2.64 5.22
C GLY A 39 8.71 2.60 5.01
N LEU A 40 9.14 2.78 3.77
CA LEU A 40 10.55 2.81 3.41
C LEU A 40 10.89 4.19 2.88
N HIS A 41 12.02 4.74 3.32
CA HIS A 41 12.53 5.98 2.80
C HIS A 41 14.05 5.91 2.74
N ASP A 42 14.64 6.75 1.89
CA ASP A 42 16.08 6.78 1.73
C ASP A 42 16.71 7.54 2.88
N ILE A 43 17.45 6.83 3.72
CA ILE A 43 18.11 7.42 4.89
C ILE A 43 19.48 8.01 4.56
N ALA A 44 19.98 7.80 3.34
CA ALA A 44 21.27 8.36 2.91
C ALA A 44 21.15 9.82 2.47
N GLU A 45 19.95 10.29 2.23
CA GLU A 45 19.70 11.64 1.78
C GLU A 45 19.67 12.63 2.95
N GLU A 46 20.38 13.74 2.82
CA GLU A 46 20.30 14.81 3.80
C GLU A 46 18.96 15.53 3.74
N PHE A 47 18.37 15.56 2.56
CA PHE A 47 17.08 16.19 2.35
C PHE A 47 16.03 15.13 2.16
N SER A 48 14.82 15.46 2.56
CA SER A 48 13.69 14.55 2.35
C SER A 48 13.51 14.31 0.87
N SER A 49 13.62 13.05 0.46
CA SER A 49 13.27 12.69 -0.89
C SER A 49 11.77 12.93 -1.10
N PRO A 50 11.35 13.45 -2.25
CA PRO A 50 9.92 13.56 -2.54
C PRO A 50 9.28 12.21 -2.75
N THR A 51 10.07 11.17 -3.00
CA THR A 51 9.54 9.83 -3.24
C THR A 51 9.48 9.02 -1.96
N GLY A 52 8.73 7.96 -1.99
CA GLY A 52 8.63 7.04 -0.85
C GLY A 52 8.09 5.70 -1.31
N MET A 53 8.18 4.73 -0.41
CA MET A 53 7.68 3.38 -0.66
C MET A 53 6.95 2.91 0.58
N ILE A 54 5.80 2.29 0.38
CA ILE A 54 5.06 1.65 1.46
C ILE A 54 4.80 0.21 1.03
N LEU A 55 5.06 -0.73 1.94
CA LEU A 55 4.71 -2.12 1.76
C LEU A 55 3.57 -2.47 2.69
N LEU A 56 2.57 -3.16 2.18
CA LEU A 56 1.42 -3.62 2.95
C LEU A 56 1.28 -5.12 2.82
N GLU A 57 1.14 -5.79 3.94
CA GLU A 57 0.72 -7.19 3.95
C GLU A 57 -0.77 -7.21 4.27
N LEU A 58 -1.57 -7.84 3.41
CA LEU A 58 -3.02 -7.84 3.56
C LEU A 58 -3.50 -9.14 4.16
N THR A 59 -4.58 -9.06 4.94
CA THR A 59 -5.18 -10.20 5.60
C THR A 59 -6.70 -10.07 5.58
N GLY A 60 -7.38 -11.20 5.69
CA GLY A 60 -8.83 -11.22 5.73
C GLY A 60 -9.43 -11.62 4.39
N ASP A 61 -10.50 -10.93 4.02
CA ASP A 61 -11.25 -11.26 2.81
C ASP A 61 -10.59 -10.68 1.57
N PRO A 62 -10.21 -11.52 0.59
CA PRO A 62 -9.60 -11.03 -0.65
C PRO A 62 -10.46 -10.03 -1.43
N LYS A 63 -11.76 -10.01 -1.22
CA LYS A 63 -12.63 -9.00 -1.84
C LYS A 63 -12.26 -7.60 -1.35
N GLU A 64 -11.83 -7.49 -0.08
CA GLU A 64 -11.40 -6.23 0.47
C GLU A 64 -10.04 -5.82 -0.09
N TYR A 65 -9.18 -6.78 -0.42
CA TYR A 65 -7.89 -6.50 -1.05
C TYR A 65 -8.10 -5.79 -2.39
N VAL A 66 -9.04 -6.28 -3.18
CA VAL A 66 -9.35 -5.70 -4.49
C VAL A 66 -9.87 -4.27 -4.33
N LYS A 67 -10.73 -4.03 -3.35
CA LYS A 67 -11.25 -2.69 -3.07
C LYS A 67 -10.13 -1.73 -2.68
N LEU A 68 -9.23 -2.18 -1.82
CA LEU A 68 -8.09 -1.37 -1.40
C LEU A 68 -7.20 -1.03 -2.59
N GLU A 69 -6.85 -2.03 -3.39
CA GLU A 69 -6.02 -1.83 -4.57
C GLU A 69 -6.67 -0.80 -5.50
N ASN A 70 -7.96 -0.94 -5.75
CA ASN A 70 -8.67 -0.02 -6.65
C ASN A 70 -8.70 1.41 -6.13
N GLU A 71 -8.87 1.60 -4.82
CA GLU A 71 -8.85 2.95 -4.26
C GLU A 71 -7.47 3.57 -4.34
N LEU A 72 -6.41 2.78 -4.13
CA LEU A 72 -5.05 3.28 -4.28
C LEU A 72 -4.74 3.65 -5.73
N LEU A 73 -5.22 2.85 -6.67
CA LEU A 73 -4.98 3.12 -8.09
C LEU A 73 -5.68 4.38 -8.59
N ARG A 74 -6.67 4.89 -7.87
CA ARG A 74 -7.34 6.15 -8.22
C ARG A 74 -6.52 7.36 -7.83
N ILE A 75 -5.53 7.20 -6.99
CA ILE A 75 -4.68 8.32 -6.57
C ILE A 75 -3.62 8.53 -7.63
N GLU A 76 -3.67 9.69 -8.29
CA GLU A 76 -2.71 10.04 -9.32
C GLU A 76 -1.31 10.14 -8.72
N GLY A 77 -0.33 9.59 -9.41
CA GLY A 77 1.06 9.62 -8.99
C GLY A 77 1.51 8.40 -8.19
N LEU A 78 0.59 7.49 -7.86
CA LEU A 78 0.95 6.24 -7.20
C LEU A 78 1.20 5.14 -8.21
N GLU A 79 2.24 4.38 -7.97
CA GLU A 79 2.45 3.11 -8.67
C GLU A 79 2.22 1.99 -7.66
N VAL A 80 1.36 1.05 -8.00
CA VAL A 80 1.01 -0.06 -7.11
C VAL A 80 1.38 -1.36 -7.79
N LYS A 81 2.19 -2.16 -7.12
CA LYS A 81 2.56 -3.50 -7.56
C LYS A 81 2.12 -4.49 -6.48
N LYS A 82 1.86 -5.72 -6.87
CA LYS A 82 1.44 -6.72 -5.89
C LYS A 82 2.11 -8.05 -6.11
N MET A 83 2.28 -8.77 -5.01
CA MET A 83 2.65 -10.18 -5.01
C MET A 83 1.51 -10.95 -4.38
N VAL A 84 1.07 -12.00 -5.04
CA VAL A 84 -0.03 -12.85 -4.55
C VAL A 84 0.52 -14.24 -4.27
N PHE A 85 0.33 -14.68 -3.05
CA PHE A 85 0.72 -16.03 -2.63
C PHE A 85 -0.56 -16.79 -2.27
N VAL A 86 -0.61 -18.06 -2.61
CA VAL A 86 -1.74 -18.93 -2.29
C VAL A 86 -1.23 -20.04 -1.38
N GLU A 87 -1.82 -20.15 -0.21
CA GLU A 87 -1.49 -21.22 0.74
C GLU A 87 -2.48 -22.37 0.65
#